data_458e164a8b28aae868a0533b0d8500b8
#
_entry.id   458e164a8b28aae868a0533b0d8500b8
#
_cell.length_a   1.000
_cell.length_b   1.000
_cell.length_c   1.000
_cell.angle_alpha   90.00
_cell.angle_beta   90.00
_cell.angle_gamma   90.00
#
_symmetry.space_group_name_H-M   'P 1'
#
loop_
_entity.id
_entity.type
_entity.pdbx_description
1 polymer ?
#
loop_
_entity_poly.entity_id
_entity_poly.type
_entity_poly.pdbx_seq_one_letter_code
_entity_poly.pdbx_strand_id
1 'polypeptide(L)'
;MSGLVNAPSSTWRIERLGLVRTLDWSIIGSLALLVVLGFGLRFTQLSAIGFAEDEMNKLNAVHAYERGDFSANSEHPMLMKLLMWASLRNVRAGSEEAALRLPNVLIGALTVVPLFLLTAALFDRRHALLAAAFWATGINAITHNRIGKEDSLLVFFMLFGFYFFIRAKQISPLDQQGRYKRYAASAVAFGMMIASKYFPHYLGLNMLFHHNFRVRKAVVGEPGGTTPGWFFLLIIGVYLLCSPAVLLPEVWHYLNAYTGERLLTHSGYLFAGELYKNNMSSSPFWGTPVHFYLLFLAIKVPLLILGAFLIGLAVSIKNHRHAGHAFLIFMFLFWIVPYSLIGGKWLRYTLSLMPFVYMLAAVGVAGLIRWTTTWFASSSKRATPVITAAVASIFVMAPAFIAFANGPHYALYTNALAAGRAGYYFPHDEFYDDGLREAIEYVCETAPVGATIAHETPGVTGHYLSVFGRPDLNSKAISSEEFDARTATGPVYVIVQRGRTYFENVAELDHVLAKFQRVHEVKIDGASAVEVFVNK
;
A
#
# COMPACT_ATOMS: atom_id res chain seq x y z
N MET A 1 -21.87 -36.06 -52.61
CA MET A 1 -20.61 -36.28 -51.89
C MET A 1 -20.41 -35.10 -50.97
N SER A 2 -20.77 -35.27 -49.71
CA SER A 2 -20.78 -34.24 -48.66
C SER A 2 -19.46 -34.31 -47.88
N GLY A 3 -18.62 -33.32 -48.00
CA GLY A 3 -17.42 -33.14 -47.20
C GLY A 3 -17.74 -32.31 -45.96
N LEU A 4 -17.99 -32.94 -44.84
CA LEU A 4 -18.07 -32.34 -43.52
C LEU A 4 -16.65 -31.94 -43.07
N VAL A 5 -16.38 -30.63 -43.11
CA VAL A 5 -15.18 -30.04 -42.49
C VAL A 5 -15.40 -30.04 -40.99
N ASN A 6 -14.74 -30.93 -40.29
CA ASN A 6 -14.65 -30.94 -38.84
C ASN A 6 -13.90 -29.70 -38.36
N ALA A 7 -14.60 -28.70 -37.87
CA ALA A 7 -14.01 -27.61 -37.09
C ALA A 7 -13.49 -28.16 -35.74
N PRO A 8 -12.28 -27.83 -35.29
CA PRO A 8 -11.80 -28.29 -34.00
C PRO A 8 -12.63 -27.62 -32.90
N SER A 9 -13.39 -28.41 -32.19
CA SER A 9 -14.09 -28.02 -30.96
C SER A 9 -13.03 -27.66 -29.91
N SER A 10 -12.68 -26.38 -29.81
CA SER A 10 -11.99 -25.83 -28.63
C SER A 10 -12.97 -25.84 -27.46
N THR A 11 -13.25 -27.04 -26.94
CA THR A 11 -13.90 -27.22 -25.67
C THR A 11 -12.98 -26.65 -24.60
N TRP A 12 -13.32 -25.46 -24.10
CA TRP A 12 -12.82 -24.95 -22.86
C TRP A 12 -13.28 -25.89 -21.74
N ARG A 13 -12.51 -26.94 -21.45
CA ARG A 13 -12.66 -27.66 -20.21
C ARG A 13 -12.35 -26.68 -19.09
N ILE A 14 -13.41 -26.07 -18.52
CA ILE A 14 -13.38 -25.73 -17.11
C ILE A 14 -13.25 -27.10 -16.42
N GLU A 15 -12.03 -27.53 -16.13
CA GLU A 15 -11.85 -28.49 -15.06
C GLU A 15 -12.70 -27.95 -13.93
N ARG A 16 -13.70 -28.73 -13.50
CA ARG A 16 -14.46 -28.45 -12.30
C ARG A 16 -13.39 -28.32 -11.21
N LEU A 17 -12.95 -27.09 -10.97
CA LEU A 17 -12.17 -26.76 -9.79
C LEU A 17 -13.11 -27.13 -8.65
N GLY A 18 -12.95 -28.39 -8.23
CA GLY A 18 -13.71 -28.95 -7.15
C GLY A 18 -13.73 -27.91 -6.06
N LEU A 19 -14.92 -27.55 -5.63
CA LEU A 19 -15.16 -26.85 -4.38
C LEU A 19 -14.03 -27.16 -3.41
N VAL A 20 -13.72 -26.22 -2.55
CA VAL A 20 -12.97 -26.44 -1.33
C VAL A 20 -13.48 -27.74 -0.67
N ARG A 21 -13.08 -28.87 -1.20
CA ARG A 21 -13.02 -30.11 -0.46
C ARG A 21 -11.94 -29.83 0.56
N THR A 22 -12.36 -29.62 1.81
CA THR A 22 -11.53 -29.56 3.01
C THR A 22 -10.14 -28.99 2.70
N LEU A 23 -9.89 -27.72 3.05
CA LEU A 23 -8.52 -27.18 3.01
C LEU A 23 -7.64 -28.23 3.67
N ASP A 24 -6.74 -28.85 2.89
CA ASP A 24 -5.81 -29.83 3.44
C ASP A 24 -5.06 -29.16 4.59
N TRP A 25 -4.89 -29.86 5.70
CA TRP A 25 -4.18 -29.34 6.87
C TRP A 25 -2.82 -28.73 6.52
N SER A 26 -2.17 -29.25 5.47
CA SER A 26 -0.92 -28.70 4.93
C SER A 26 -1.05 -27.29 4.39
N ILE A 27 -2.16 -26.95 3.73
CA ILE A 27 -2.43 -25.60 3.23
C ILE A 27 -2.76 -24.65 4.38
N ILE A 28 -3.59 -25.10 5.33
CA ILE A 28 -3.91 -24.32 6.53
C ILE A 28 -2.62 -24.02 7.31
N GLY A 29 -1.78 -25.02 7.53
CA GLY A 29 -0.49 -24.87 8.20
C GLY A 29 0.46 -23.91 7.45
N SER A 30 0.52 -24.02 6.11
CA SER A 30 1.33 -23.10 5.29
C SER A 30 0.83 -21.65 5.38
N LEU A 31 -0.48 -21.44 5.30
CA LEU A 31 -1.07 -20.08 5.43
C LEU A 31 -0.85 -19.52 6.83
N ALA A 32 -1.05 -20.33 7.87
CA ALA A 32 -0.78 -19.91 9.25
C ALA A 32 0.70 -19.50 9.44
N LEU A 33 1.63 -20.30 8.92
CA LEU A 33 3.06 -19.98 8.94
C LEU A 33 3.35 -18.67 8.21
N LEU A 34 2.78 -18.45 7.02
CA LEU A 34 2.97 -17.22 6.26
C LEU A 34 2.36 -16.00 6.97
N VAL A 35 1.21 -16.16 7.64
CA VAL A 35 0.62 -15.08 8.46
C VAL A 35 1.52 -14.75 9.64
N VAL A 36 2.01 -15.76 10.37
CA VAL A 36 2.91 -15.56 11.52
C VAL A 36 4.23 -14.91 11.08
N LEU A 37 4.85 -15.40 10.00
CA LEU A 37 6.06 -14.80 9.44
C LEU A 37 5.81 -13.37 8.98
N GLY A 38 4.73 -13.14 8.24
CA GLY A 38 4.35 -11.82 7.76
C GLY A 38 4.03 -10.85 8.90
N PHE A 39 3.42 -11.33 9.98
CA PHE A 39 3.18 -10.55 11.19
C PHE A 39 4.51 -10.21 11.88
N GLY A 40 5.39 -11.19 12.10
CA GLY A 40 6.69 -10.98 12.73
C GLY A 40 7.52 -9.90 12.03
N LEU A 41 7.66 -9.99 10.68
CA LEU A 41 8.39 -8.99 9.89
C LEU A 41 7.78 -7.58 9.99
N ARG A 42 6.45 -7.47 10.13
CA ARG A 42 5.76 -6.17 10.25
C ARG A 42 5.77 -5.63 11.67
N PHE A 43 5.78 -6.48 12.67
CA PHE A 43 5.70 -6.09 14.08
C PHE A 43 7.06 -5.76 14.69
N THR A 44 8.15 -6.41 14.23
CA THR A 44 9.50 -6.22 14.77
C THR A 44 9.90 -4.74 14.72
N GLN A 45 10.34 -4.20 15.86
CA GLN A 45 10.78 -2.81 16.02
C GLN A 45 9.76 -1.79 15.47
N LEU A 46 8.46 -2.00 15.73
CA LEU A 46 7.39 -1.14 15.21
C LEU A 46 7.44 0.29 15.76
N SER A 47 8.02 0.50 16.94
CA SER A 47 8.23 1.78 17.60
C SER A 47 9.58 2.44 17.28
N ALA A 48 10.47 1.79 16.49
CA ALA A 48 11.77 2.36 16.15
C ALA A 48 11.65 3.67 15.37
N ILE A 49 10.64 3.78 14.53
CA ILE A 49 10.36 4.96 13.72
C ILE A 49 9.34 5.84 14.46
N GLY A 50 9.62 7.14 14.60
CA GLY A 50 8.69 8.13 15.14
C GLY A 50 7.40 8.26 14.32
N PHE A 51 6.45 9.07 14.81
CA PHE A 51 5.23 9.38 14.05
C PHE A 51 5.54 10.16 12.77
N ALA A 52 4.88 9.76 11.68
CA ALA A 52 4.79 10.59 10.50
C ALA A 52 3.60 11.56 10.61
N GLU A 53 3.62 12.64 9.83
CA GLU A 53 2.55 13.67 9.81
C GLU A 53 1.16 13.06 9.59
N ASP A 54 1.05 12.16 8.64
CA ASP A 54 -0.21 11.46 8.35
C ASP A 54 -0.73 10.64 9.55
N GLU A 55 0.17 10.05 10.35
CA GLU A 55 -0.17 9.29 11.55
C GLU A 55 -0.59 10.19 12.70
N MET A 56 0.07 11.35 12.85
CA MET A 56 -0.36 12.38 13.81
C MET A 56 -1.77 12.89 13.51
N ASN A 57 -2.11 13.08 12.24
CA ASN A 57 -3.46 13.45 11.85
C ASN A 57 -4.50 12.38 12.26
N LYS A 58 -4.13 11.08 12.23
CA LYS A 58 -5.00 9.99 12.72
C LYS A 58 -5.08 9.95 14.24
N LEU A 59 -3.97 10.13 14.94
CA LEU A 59 -3.94 10.20 16.40
C LEU A 59 -4.81 11.34 16.91
N ASN A 60 -4.65 12.52 16.32
CA ASN A 60 -5.48 13.70 16.65
C ASN A 60 -6.97 13.45 16.37
N ALA A 61 -7.31 12.74 15.29
CA ALA A 61 -8.68 12.37 14.99
C ALA A 61 -9.25 11.37 16.00
N VAL A 62 -8.44 10.39 16.46
CA VAL A 62 -8.84 9.46 17.51
C VAL A 62 -9.15 10.23 18.80
N HIS A 63 -8.31 11.16 19.21
CA HIS A 63 -8.57 12.00 20.38
C HIS A 63 -9.80 12.92 20.20
N ALA A 64 -10.05 13.40 18.96
CA ALA A 64 -11.27 14.17 18.66
C ALA A 64 -12.53 13.29 18.78
N TYR A 65 -12.48 12.06 18.31
CA TYR A 65 -13.57 11.07 18.45
C TYR A 65 -13.91 10.79 19.92
N GLU A 66 -12.91 10.73 20.82
CA GLU A 66 -13.13 10.58 22.26
C GLU A 66 -13.87 11.78 22.88
N ARG A 67 -13.75 12.94 22.28
CA ARG A 67 -14.48 14.17 22.67
C ARG A 67 -15.81 14.35 21.94
N GLY A 68 -16.21 13.39 21.07
CA GLY A 68 -17.45 13.41 20.31
C GLY A 68 -17.39 14.13 18.97
N ASP A 69 -16.22 14.60 18.52
CA ASP A 69 -16.03 15.17 17.18
C ASP A 69 -15.66 14.07 16.19
N PHE A 70 -16.66 13.54 15.49
CA PHE A 70 -16.49 12.50 14.47
C PHE A 70 -16.20 13.06 13.07
N SER A 71 -16.11 14.40 12.91
CA SER A 71 -15.77 15.04 11.65
C SER A 71 -14.27 15.20 11.44
N ALA A 72 -13.46 14.99 12.47
CA ALA A 72 -12.02 15.16 12.41
C ALA A 72 -11.36 14.22 11.38
N ASN A 73 -10.41 14.76 10.61
CA ASN A 73 -9.66 14.07 9.57
C ASN A 73 -10.56 13.36 8.53
N SER A 74 -11.55 14.09 8.01
CA SER A 74 -12.59 13.54 7.14
C SER A 74 -12.17 13.32 5.69
N GLU A 75 -10.92 13.61 5.28
CA GLU A 75 -10.38 13.19 3.99
C GLU A 75 -10.36 11.67 3.82
N HIS A 76 -10.48 10.93 4.92
CA HIS A 76 -10.59 9.48 4.94
C HIS A 76 -11.76 9.02 5.82
N PRO A 77 -12.44 7.90 5.45
CA PRO A 77 -13.52 7.34 6.24
C PRO A 77 -13.11 6.91 7.66
N MET A 78 -14.08 6.55 8.50
CA MET A 78 -13.85 6.30 9.94
C MET A 78 -13.18 4.97 10.26
N LEU A 79 -13.34 3.92 9.44
CA LEU A 79 -13.09 2.54 9.84
C LEU A 79 -11.68 2.31 10.40
N MET A 80 -10.63 2.85 9.75
CA MET A 80 -9.26 2.70 10.26
C MET A 80 -9.07 3.45 11.59
N LYS A 81 -9.61 4.66 11.72
CA LYS A 81 -9.50 5.46 12.94
C LYS A 81 -10.19 4.78 14.13
N LEU A 82 -11.31 4.09 13.90
CA LEU A 82 -11.97 3.28 14.94
C LEU A 82 -11.12 2.08 15.37
N LEU A 83 -10.42 1.42 14.43
CA LEU A 83 -9.50 0.33 14.78
C LEU A 83 -8.28 0.85 15.54
N MET A 84 -7.74 2.00 15.17
CA MET A 84 -6.66 2.67 15.89
C MET A 84 -7.10 3.07 17.29
N TRP A 85 -8.28 3.66 17.45
CA TRP A 85 -8.87 3.96 18.74
C TRP A 85 -8.97 2.72 19.64
N ALA A 86 -9.51 1.62 19.10
CA ALA A 86 -9.61 0.36 19.82
C ALA A 86 -8.25 -0.20 20.23
N SER A 87 -7.24 -0.07 19.36
CA SER A 87 -5.87 -0.51 19.64
C SER A 87 -5.22 0.33 20.73
N LEU A 88 -5.22 1.66 20.59
CA LEU A 88 -4.64 2.59 21.56
C LEU A 88 -5.23 2.40 22.97
N ARG A 89 -6.54 2.11 23.06
CA ARG A 89 -7.24 1.97 24.33
C ARG A 89 -7.02 0.61 25.01
N ASN A 90 -6.86 -0.46 24.24
CA ASN A 90 -6.91 -1.83 24.77
C ASN A 90 -5.57 -2.57 24.69
N VAL A 91 -4.61 -2.09 23.90
CA VAL A 91 -3.35 -2.80 23.66
C VAL A 91 -2.17 -2.04 24.28
N ARG A 92 -1.43 -2.72 25.14
CA ARG A 92 -0.15 -2.22 25.66
C ARG A 92 0.98 -2.63 24.71
N ALA A 93 1.19 -1.85 23.64
CA ALA A 93 2.15 -2.18 22.61
C ALA A 93 3.58 -1.61 22.86
N GLY A 94 3.84 -1.10 24.05
CA GLY A 94 5.14 -0.55 24.44
C GLY A 94 5.34 0.93 24.09
N SER A 95 4.69 1.42 23.03
CA SER A 95 4.65 2.85 22.66
C SER A 95 3.33 3.21 21.97
N GLU A 96 3.05 4.50 21.86
CA GLU A 96 1.86 5.01 21.20
C GLU A 96 1.91 4.77 19.69
N GLU A 97 3.10 4.93 19.07
CA GLU A 97 3.34 4.62 17.66
C GLU A 97 3.02 3.15 17.34
N ALA A 98 3.51 2.23 18.15
CA ALA A 98 3.26 0.81 17.96
C ALA A 98 1.78 0.47 18.14
N ALA A 99 1.10 1.06 19.11
CA ALA A 99 -0.33 0.86 19.35
C ALA A 99 -1.17 1.38 18.19
N LEU A 100 -0.85 2.56 17.65
CA LEU A 100 -1.54 3.15 16.49
C LEU A 100 -1.35 2.30 15.23
N ARG A 101 -0.16 1.74 14.99
CA ARG A 101 0.20 0.96 13.80
C ARG A 101 -0.28 -0.49 13.84
N LEU A 102 -0.56 -1.04 15.02
CA LEU A 102 -0.89 -2.45 15.19
C LEU A 102 -2.06 -2.96 14.32
N PRO A 103 -3.18 -2.23 14.13
CA PRO A 103 -4.24 -2.65 13.22
C PRO A 103 -3.74 -2.87 11.78
N ASN A 104 -2.86 -2.00 11.28
CA ASN A 104 -2.27 -2.10 9.95
C ASN A 104 -1.38 -3.34 9.82
N VAL A 105 -0.57 -3.61 10.83
CA VAL A 105 0.31 -4.79 10.89
C VAL A 105 -0.50 -6.08 10.86
N LEU A 106 -1.55 -6.17 11.69
CA LEU A 106 -2.44 -7.34 11.75
C LEU A 106 -3.15 -7.57 10.40
N ILE A 107 -3.79 -6.55 9.86
CA ILE A 107 -4.52 -6.63 8.58
C ILE A 107 -3.55 -6.90 7.43
N GLY A 108 -2.38 -6.27 7.44
CA GLY A 108 -1.32 -6.52 6.45
C GLY A 108 -0.85 -7.96 6.44
N ALA A 109 -0.67 -8.58 7.60
CA ALA A 109 -0.33 -10.00 7.73
C ALA A 109 -1.48 -10.91 7.28
N LEU A 110 -2.71 -10.61 7.72
CA LEU A 110 -3.91 -11.39 7.36
C LEU A 110 -4.26 -11.29 5.87
N THR A 111 -3.76 -10.29 5.14
CA THR A 111 -3.96 -10.13 3.68
C THR A 111 -3.41 -11.31 2.87
N VAL A 112 -2.50 -12.10 3.45
CA VAL A 112 -2.09 -13.42 2.92
C VAL A 112 -3.30 -14.28 2.55
N VAL A 113 -4.35 -14.28 3.38
CA VAL A 113 -5.54 -15.14 3.20
C VAL A 113 -6.38 -14.73 1.97
N PRO A 114 -6.90 -13.50 1.86
CA PRO A 114 -7.68 -13.12 0.69
C PRO A 114 -6.85 -13.14 -0.60
N LEU A 115 -5.55 -12.85 -0.56
CA LEU A 115 -4.68 -12.97 -1.73
C LEU A 115 -4.55 -14.43 -2.18
N PHE A 116 -4.34 -15.37 -1.25
CA PHE A 116 -4.36 -16.80 -1.54
C PHE A 116 -5.68 -17.24 -2.16
N LEU A 117 -6.80 -16.88 -1.54
CA LEU A 117 -8.13 -17.27 -1.99
C LEU A 117 -8.45 -16.73 -3.39
N LEU A 118 -8.14 -15.47 -3.66
CA LEU A 118 -8.35 -14.86 -4.97
C LEU A 118 -7.47 -15.51 -6.04
N THR A 119 -6.19 -15.72 -5.74
CA THR A 119 -5.25 -16.36 -6.68
C THR A 119 -5.66 -17.80 -6.97
N ALA A 120 -6.09 -18.57 -5.95
CA ALA A 120 -6.58 -19.94 -6.13
C ALA A 120 -7.88 -20.01 -6.93
N ALA A 121 -8.74 -18.98 -6.85
CA ALA A 121 -9.96 -18.89 -7.65
C ALA A 121 -9.69 -18.55 -9.12
N LEU A 122 -8.59 -17.87 -9.42
CA LEU A 122 -8.18 -17.48 -10.78
C LEU A 122 -7.28 -18.50 -11.46
N PHE A 123 -6.47 -19.23 -10.69
CA PHE A 123 -5.46 -20.18 -11.17
C PHE A 123 -5.56 -21.50 -10.40
N ASP A 124 -4.56 -21.77 -9.55
CA ASP A 124 -4.49 -22.97 -8.71
C ASP A 124 -3.81 -22.69 -7.36
N ARG A 125 -3.75 -23.70 -6.49
CA ARG A 125 -3.17 -23.58 -5.14
C ARG A 125 -1.68 -23.28 -5.13
N ARG A 126 -0.91 -23.71 -6.14
CA ARG A 126 0.54 -23.47 -6.22
C ARG A 126 0.85 -22.01 -6.51
N HIS A 127 0.16 -21.44 -7.50
CA HIS A 127 0.24 -20.00 -7.76
C HIS A 127 -0.20 -19.20 -6.54
N ALA A 128 -1.24 -19.65 -5.85
CA ALA A 128 -1.78 -18.98 -4.68
C ALA A 128 -0.81 -18.97 -3.49
N LEU A 129 -0.13 -20.09 -3.21
CA LEU A 129 0.89 -20.14 -2.15
C LEU A 129 2.09 -19.26 -2.46
N LEU A 130 2.55 -19.20 -3.72
CA LEU A 130 3.63 -18.32 -4.14
C LEU A 130 3.24 -16.84 -3.97
N ALA A 131 2.07 -16.44 -4.45
CA ALA A 131 1.59 -15.05 -4.30
C ALA A 131 1.43 -14.66 -2.82
N ALA A 132 0.90 -15.56 -2.00
CA ALA A 132 0.77 -15.40 -0.56
C ALA A 132 2.13 -15.27 0.14
N ALA A 133 3.13 -16.08 -0.25
CA ALA A 133 4.49 -16.00 0.26
C ALA A 133 5.15 -14.66 -0.13
N PHE A 134 4.97 -14.21 -1.37
CA PHE A 134 5.48 -12.90 -1.82
C PHE A 134 4.85 -11.74 -1.06
N TRP A 135 3.58 -11.82 -0.71
CA TRP A 135 2.96 -10.80 0.15
C TRP A 135 3.49 -10.85 1.58
N ALA A 136 3.63 -12.04 2.15
CA ALA A 136 4.10 -12.21 3.52
C ALA A 136 5.52 -11.61 3.71
N THR A 137 6.41 -11.84 2.72
CA THR A 137 7.83 -11.48 2.77
C THR A 137 8.22 -10.29 1.91
N GLY A 138 7.27 -9.75 1.11
CA GLY A 138 7.55 -8.67 0.16
C GLY A 138 7.77 -7.33 0.84
N ILE A 139 8.99 -6.81 0.73
CA ILE A 139 9.42 -5.57 1.40
C ILE A 139 8.49 -4.39 1.12
N ASN A 140 7.98 -4.25 -0.11
CA ASN A 140 7.06 -3.18 -0.50
C ASN A 140 5.71 -3.26 0.25
N ALA A 141 5.18 -4.47 0.47
CA ALA A 141 3.97 -4.66 1.25
C ALA A 141 4.23 -4.42 2.74
N ILE A 142 5.37 -4.89 3.27
CA ILE A 142 5.77 -4.69 4.66
C ILE A 142 5.88 -3.21 4.97
N THR A 143 6.61 -2.45 4.15
CA THR A 143 6.80 -0.99 4.29
C THR A 143 5.49 -0.28 4.59
N HIS A 144 4.51 -0.42 3.71
CA HIS A 144 3.25 0.35 3.83
C HIS A 144 2.26 -0.24 4.83
N ASN A 145 2.39 -1.52 5.22
CA ASN A 145 1.58 -2.10 6.28
C ASN A 145 2.07 -1.73 7.70
N ARG A 146 3.23 -1.08 7.82
CA ARG A 146 3.77 -0.59 9.10
C ARG A 146 3.39 0.86 9.40
N ILE A 147 2.74 1.53 8.46
CA ILE A 147 2.30 2.92 8.60
C ILE A 147 0.82 2.93 9.01
N GLY A 148 0.45 3.81 9.91
CA GLY A 148 -0.93 4.00 10.38
C GLY A 148 -1.82 4.67 9.31
N LYS A 149 -2.14 3.94 8.21
CA LYS A 149 -2.91 4.44 7.07
C LYS A 149 -3.97 3.45 6.60
N GLU A 150 -4.93 3.95 5.87
CA GLU A 150 -6.11 3.22 5.37
C GLU A 150 -5.80 2.16 4.32
N ASP A 151 -4.63 2.23 3.67
CA ASP A 151 -4.29 1.43 2.49
C ASP A 151 -4.25 -0.07 2.78
N SER A 152 -3.87 -0.49 4.00
CA SER A 152 -3.89 -1.91 4.39
C SER A 152 -5.31 -2.49 4.42
N LEU A 153 -6.27 -1.75 4.99
CA LEU A 153 -7.68 -2.15 4.99
C LEU A 153 -8.28 -2.16 3.59
N LEU A 154 -7.98 -1.13 2.80
CA LEU A 154 -8.41 -1.05 1.41
C LEU A 154 -8.03 -2.31 0.65
N VAL A 155 -6.76 -2.73 0.70
CA VAL A 155 -6.26 -3.91 -0.03
C VAL A 155 -6.88 -5.20 0.49
N PHE A 156 -6.97 -5.36 1.81
CA PHE A 156 -7.56 -6.54 2.42
C PHE A 156 -9.00 -6.77 1.97
N PHE A 157 -9.84 -5.75 2.07
CA PHE A 157 -11.25 -5.86 1.70
C PHE A 157 -11.45 -5.88 0.19
N MET A 158 -10.63 -5.20 -0.60
CA MET A 158 -10.63 -5.27 -2.07
C MET A 158 -10.43 -6.72 -2.54
N LEU A 159 -9.43 -7.41 -2.01
CA LEU A 159 -9.13 -8.79 -2.39
C LEU A 159 -10.27 -9.76 -2.01
N PHE A 160 -10.85 -9.62 -0.81
CA PHE A 160 -12.05 -10.38 -0.45
C PHE A 160 -13.25 -10.05 -1.33
N GLY A 161 -13.48 -8.77 -1.62
CA GLY A 161 -14.54 -8.32 -2.52
C GLY A 161 -14.44 -9.00 -3.89
N PHE A 162 -13.27 -8.98 -4.51
CA PHE A 162 -13.05 -9.65 -5.79
C PHE A 162 -13.14 -11.18 -5.69
N TYR A 163 -12.58 -11.78 -4.64
CA TYR A 163 -12.68 -13.22 -4.43
C TYR A 163 -14.14 -13.68 -4.41
N PHE A 164 -14.96 -13.11 -3.54
CA PHE A 164 -16.35 -13.52 -3.41
C PHE A 164 -17.17 -13.19 -4.66
N PHE A 165 -16.88 -12.06 -5.33
CA PHE A 165 -17.52 -11.70 -6.59
C PHE A 165 -17.23 -12.72 -7.69
N ILE A 166 -15.97 -13.09 -7.88
CA ILE A 166 -15.56 -14.10 -8.86
C ILE A 166 -16.19 -15.46 -8.51
N ARG A 167 -16.19 -15.85 -7.23
CA ARG A 167 -16.83 -17.09 -6.77
C ARG A 167 -18.33 -17.09 -7.02
N ALA A 168 -19.02 -15.96 -6.85
CA ALA A 168 -20.44 -15.85 -7.19
C ALA A 168 -20.70 -16.08 -8.68
N LYS A 169 -19.81 -15.62 -9.56
CA LYS A 169 -19.89 -15.84 -11.02
C LYS A 169 -19.55 -17.27 -11.45
N GLN A 170 -18.75 -18.00 -10.67
CA GLN A 170 -18.33 -19.38 -10.94
C GLN A 170 -19.36 -20.44 -10.51
N ILE A 171 -20.32 -20.07 -9.63
CA ILE A 171 -21.36 -20.99 -9.17
C ILE A 171 -22.44 -21.12 -10.24
N SER A 172 -22.99 -22.32 -10.36
CA SER A 172 -24.09 -22.61 -11.26
C SER A 172 -25.26 -21.63 -11.06
N PRO A 173 -25.86 -21.10 -12.14
CA PRO A 173 -27.07 -20.29 -12.06
C PRO A 173 -28.22 -20.95 -11.31
N LEU A 174 -28.26 -22.28 -11.26
CA LEU A 174 -29.28 -23.06 -10.54
C LEU A 174 -29.10 -23.01 -9.02
N ASP A 175 -27.88 -22.80 -8.52
CA ASP A 175 -27.62 -22.58 -7.08
C ASP A 175 -27.73 -21.08 -6.74
N GLN A 176 -28.95 -20.56 -6.75
CA GLN A 176 -29.23 -19.15 -6.45
C GLN A 176 -28.81 -18.78 -5.03
N GLN A 177 -29.07 -19.65 -4.05
CA GLN A 177 -28.73 -19.38 -2.65
C GLN A 177 -27.20 -19.27 -2.46
N GLY A 178 -26.44 -20.19 -3.04
CA GLY A 178 -24.98 -20.15 -3.00
C GLY A 178 -24.41 -18.90 -3.67
N ARG A 179 -25.00 -18.46 -4.78
CA ARG A 179 -24.62 -17.23 -5.48
C ARG A 179 -24.92 -16.00 -4.64
N TYR A 180 -26.13 -15.89 -4.08
CA TYR A 180 -26.52 -14.72 -3.27
C TYR A 180 -25.69 -14.57 -2.01
N LYS A 181 -25.37 -15.65 -1.31
CA LYS A 181 -24.45 -15.62 -0.16
C LYS A 181 -23.09 -15.03 -0.53
N ARG A 182 -22.56 -15.37 -1.70
CA ARG A 182 -21.25 -14.84 -2.15
C ARG A 182 -21.33 -13.40 -2.65
N TYR A 183 -22.42 -13.03 -3.32
CA TYR A 183 -22.64 -11.62 -3.64
C TYR A 183 -22.79 -10.79 -2.36
N ALA A 184 -23.48 -11.28 -1.33
CA ALA A 184 -23.59 -10.58 -0.05
C ALA A 184 -22.21 -10.42 0.62
N ALA A 185 -21.41 -11.49 0.69
CA ALA A 185 -20.05 -11.42 1.23
C ALA A 185 -19.15 -10.45 0.43
N SER A 186 -19.29 -10.44 -0.91
CA SER A 186 -18.58 -9.48 -1.77
C SER A 186 -19.03 -8.05 -1.51
N ALA A 187 -20.34 -7.81 -1.39
CA ALA A 187 -20.89 -6.49 -1.12
C ALA A 187 -20.44 -5.95 0.24
N VAL A 188 -20.44 -6.81 1.28
CA VAL A 188 -19.89 -6.46 2.61
C VAL A 188 -18.42 -6.06 2.50
N ALA A 189 -17.62 -6.88 1.82
CA ALA A 189 -16.19 -6.58 1.66
C ALA A 189 -15.96 -5.26 0.88
N PHE A 190 -16.68 -5.02 -0.20
CA PHE A 190 -16.56 -3.75 -0.95
C PHE A 190 -17.10 -2.55 -0.16
N GLY A 191 -18.15 -2.72 0.64
CA GLY A 191 -18.63 -1.67 1.54
C GLY A 191 -17.58 -1.28 2.58
N MET A 192 -16.92 -2.28 3.18
CA MET A 192 -15.80 -2.06 4.12
C MET A 192 -14.56 -1.49 3.41
N MET A 193 -14.31 -1.84 2.15
CA MET A 193 -13.26 -1.25 1.32
C MET A 193 -13.48 0.26 1.15
N ILE A 194 -14.70 0.69 0.82
CA ILE A 194 -15.05 2.11 0.68
C ILE A 194 -15.02 2.81 2.03
N ALA A 195 -15.44 2.14 3.11
CA ALA A 195 -15.35 2.65 4.48
C ALA A 195 -13.90 2.76 5.00
N SER A 196 -12.94 2.16 4.30
CA SER A 196 -11.51 2.31 4.57
C SER A 196 -10.93 3.52 3.83
N LYS A 197 -11.21 3.66 2.55
CA LYS A 197 -10.69 4.74 1.70
C LYS A 197 -11.65 5.03 0.55
N TYR A 198 -11.83 6.30 0.18
CA TYR A 198 -12.73 6.72 -0.91
C TYR A 198 -12.16 6.35 -2.30
N PHE A 199 -12.17 5.06 -2.67
CA PHE A 199 -11.73 4.58 -3.98
C PHE A 199 -12.76 3.68 -4.69
N PRO A 200 -13.95 4.20 -5.04
CA PRO A 200 -15.00 3.40 -5.68
C PRO A 200 -14.62 2.94 -7.11
N HIS A 201 -13.60 3.56 -7.73
CA HIS A 201 -13.18 3.22 -9.08
C HIS A 201 -12.66 1.78 -9.23
N TYR A 202 -12.01 1.21 -8.21
CA TYR A 202 -11.61 -0.21 -8.22
C TYR A 202 -12.81 -1.15 -8.33
N LEU A 203 -13.93 -0.78 -7.68
CA LEU A 203 -15.16 -1.54 -7.78
C LEU A 203 -15.83 -1.36 -9.16
N GLY A 204 -16.00 -0.10 -9.60
CA GLY A 204 -16.74 0.20 -10.82
C GLY A 204 -16.11 -0.42 -12.06
N LEU A 205 -14.80 -0.28 -12.24
CA LEU A 205 -14.12 -0.80 -13.41
C LEU A 205 -13.95 -2.33 -13.38
N ASN A 206 -13.80 -2.93 -12.22
CA ASN A 206 -13.83 -4.38 -12.11
C ASN A 206 -15.22 -4.94 -12.48
N MET A 207 -16.31 -4.26 -12.08
CA MET A 207 -17.66 -4.61 -12.52
C MET A 207 -17.82 -4.52 -14.04
N LEU A 208 -17.29 -3.47 -14.67
CA LEU A 208 -17.27 -3.33 -16.13
C LEU A 208 -16.47 -4.44 -16.78
N PHE A 209 -15.29 -4.77 -16.26
CA PHE A 209 -14.47 -5.87 -16.76
C PHE A 209 -15.24 -7.19 -16.70
N HIS A 210 -15.78 -7.56 -15.56
CA HIS A 210 -16.57 -8.80 -15.42
C HIS A 210 -17.88 -8.79 -16.18
N HIS A 211 -18.46 -7.62 -16.43
CA HIS A 211 -19.67 -7.51 -17.24
C HIS A 211 -19.38 -7.62 -18.74
N ASN A 212 -18.36 -6.94 -19.24
CA ASN A 212 -18.07 -6.82 -20.67
C ASN A 212 -17.15 -7.93 -21.21
N PHE A 213 -16.14 -8.33 -20.45
CA PHE A 213 -15.16 -9.34 -20.88
C PHE A 213 -15.51 -10.77 -20.46
N ARG A 214 -16.62 -10.94 -19.85
CA ARG A 214 -17.25 -12.21 -19.56
C ARG A 214 -16.35 -13.46 -19.55
N VAL A 215 -16.33 -14.00 -18.42
CA VAL A 215 -16.56 -15.44 -18.20
C VAL A 215 -17.84 -15.95 -18.93
N ARG A 216 -18.53 -15.11 -19.65
CA ARG A 216 -19.82 -15.32 -20.36
C ARG A 216 -19.77 -16.41 -21.42
N LYS A 217 -18.64 -16.67 -22.05
CA LYS A 217 -18.53 -17.73 -23.07
C LYS A 217 -17.99 -19.04 -22.54
N ALA A 218 -17.52 -19.11 -21.32
CA ALA A 218 -16.88 -20.31 -20.78
C ALA A 218 -17.84 -21.25 -20.07
N VAL A 219 -19.06 -20.80 -19.74
CA VAL A 219 -20.12 -21.68 -19.21
C VAL A 219 -21.17 -21.79 -20.30
N VAL A 220 -21.12 -22.89 -21.00
CA VAL A 220 -22.08 -23.41 -21.98
C VAL A 220 -23.46 -22.75 -21.86
N GLY A 221 -23.79 -21.89 -22.84
CA GLY A 221 -25.16 -21.61 -23.25
C GLY A 221 -26.06 -20.81 -22.29
N GLU A 222 -25.68 -20.56 -21.05
CA GLU A 222 -26.53 -19.82 -20.12
C GLU A 222 -26.04 -18.37 -19.93
N PRO A 223 -26.95 -17.38 -19.89
CA PRO A 223 -26.58 -16.02 -19.53
C PRO A 223 -26.04 -16.04 -18.11
N GLY A 224 -24.75 -15.85 -17.94
CA GLY A 224 -24.13 -15.64 -16.63
C GLY A 224 -24.96 -14.58 -15.91
N GLY A 225 -25.63 -14.95 -14.83
CA GLY A 225 -26.65 -14.12 -14.19
C GLY A 225 -26.15 -12.72 -13.90
N THR A 226 -27.01 -11.75 -14.11
CA THR A 226 -26.76 -10.35 -13.78
C THR A 226 -26.43 -10.20 -12.30
N THR A 227 -25.56 -9.24 -11.98
CA THR A 227 -25.32 -8.85 -10.58
C THR A 227 -26.64 -8.30 -10.03
N PRO A 228 -27.15 -8.83 -8.90
CA PRO A 228 -28.46 -8.39 -8.38
C PRO A 228 -28.39 -6.93 -7.91
N GLY A 229 -29.48 -6.16 -8.12
CA GLY A 229 -29.51 -4.73 -7.75
C GLY A 229 -29.28 -4.46 -6.26
N TRP A 230 -29.77 -5.34 -5.38
CA TRP A 230 -29.55 -5.22 -3.92
C TRP A 230 -28.05 -5.28 -3.52
N PHE A 231 -27.18 -5.82 -4.39
CA PHE A 231 -25.74 -5.87 -4.17
C PHE A 231 -25.16 -4.46 -3.93
N PHE A 232 -25.55 -3.49 -4.74
CA PHE A 232 -25.09 -2.11 -4.61
C PHE A 232 -25.69 -1.42 -3.38
N LEU A 233 -26.95 -1.71 -3.07
CA LEU A 233 -27.61 -1.19 -1.86
C LEU A 233 -26.91 -1.72 -0.59
N LEU A 234 -26.51 -2.98 -0.60
CA LEU A 234 -25.77 -3.56 0.53
C LEU A 234 -24.37 -2.96 0.67
N ILE A 235 -23.66 -2.67 -0.43
CA ILE A 235 -22.37 -1.93 -0.38
C ILE A 235 -22.57 -0.58 0.32
N ILE A 236 -23.57 0.20 -0.11
CA ILE A 236 -23.87 1.51 0.48
C ILE A 236 -24.24 1.36 1.96
N GLY A 237 -25.11 0.40 2.29
CA GLY A 237 -25.53 0.16 3.67
C GLY A 237 -24.36 -0.19 4.60
N VAL A 238 -23.46 -1.07 4.16
CA VAL A 238 -22.24 -1.42 4.93
C VAL A 238 -21.30 -0.24 5.05
N TYR A 239 -21.09 0.54 3.99
CA TYR A 239 -20.29 1.75 4.03
C TYR A 239 -20.85 2.73 5.07
N LEU A 240 -22.15 3.04 5.05
CA LEU A 240 -22.78 3.95 6.00
C LEU A 240 -22.72 3.42 7.44
N LEU A 241 -22.84 2.11 7.63
CA LEU A 241 -22.71 1.47 8.94
C LEU A 241 -21.28 1.61 9.52
N CYS A 242 -20.27 1.43 8.67
CA CYS A 242 -18.85 1.47 9.08
C CYS A 242 -18.28 2.90 9.10
N SER A 243 -18.93 3.86 8.46
CA SER A 243 -18.49 5.26 8.41
C SER A 243 -19.68 6.21 8.46
N PRO A 244 -20.48 6.20 9.56
CA PRO A 244 -21.69 7.02 9.66
C PRO A 244 -21.40 8.52 9.68
N ALA A 245 -20.20 8.95 10.03
CA ALA A 245 -19.80 10.37 10.00
C ALA A 245 -19.99 11.04 8.63
N VAL A 246 -20.00 10.27 7.54
CA VAL A 246 -20.30 10.82 6.20
C VAL A 246 -21.67 11.49 6.11
N LEU A 247 -22.57 11.21 7.04
CA LEU A 247 -23.90 11.85 7.13
C LEU A 247 -23.86 13.22 7.82
N LEU A 248 -22.71 13.61 8.43
CA LEU A 248 -22.54 14.90 9.11
C LEU A 248 -22.23 15.99 8.09
N PRO A 249 -22.88 17.18 8.16
CA PRO A 249 -22.59 18.32 7.28
C PRO A 249 -21.11 18.77 7.35
N GLU A 250 -20.50 18.70 8.53
CA GLU A 250 -19.11 19.09 8.79
C GLU A 250 -18.13 18.27 7.95
N VAL A 251 -18.42 16.99 7.72
CA VAL A 251 -17.62 16.11 6.85
C VAL A 251 -17.61 16.61 5.41
N TRP A 252 -18.75 17.05 4.90
CA TRP A 252 -18.85 17.60 3.55
C TRP A 252 -18.17 18.98 3.41
N HIS A 253 -18.26 19.82 4.45
CA HIS A 253 -17.50 21.07 4.50
C HIS A 253 -16.00 20.81 4.47
N TYR A 254 -15.53 19.86 5.28
CA TYR A 254 -14.13 19.44 5.29
C TYR A 254 -13.69 18.89 3.92
N LEU A 255 -14.44 17.96 3.35
CA LEU A 255 -14.13 17.37 2.03
C LEU A 255 -14.08 18.43 0.93
N ASN A 256 -14.99 19.42 0.95
CA ASN A 256 -14.98 20.52 -0.02
C ASN A 256 -13.74 21.42 0.17
N ALA A 257 -13.35 21.71 1.41
CA ALA A 257 -12.14 22.48 1.70
C ALA A 257 -10.88 21.70 1.28
N TYR A 258 -10.84 20.40 1.55
CA TYR A 258 -9.71 19.53 1.19
C TYR A 258 -9.56 19.37 -0.33
N THR A 259 -10.65 19.09 -1.05
CA THR A 259 -10.62 18.95 -2.51
C THR A 259 -10.34 20.28 -3.23
N GLY A 260 -10.69 21.41 -2.58
CA GLY A 260 -10.33 22.76 -3.04
C GLY A 260 -8.93 23.20 -2.64
N GLU A 261 -8.13 22.32 -2.03
CA GLU A 261 -6.74 22.54 -1.56
C GLU A 261 -6.60 23.67 -0.52
N ARG A 262 -7.69 24.08 0.13
CA ARG A 262 -7.66 25.12 1.17
C ARG A 262 -7.02 24.66 2.47
N LEU A 263 -6.88 23.35 2.66
CA LEU A 263 -6.27 22.72 3.83
C LEU A 263 -4.80 22.31 3.58
N LEU A 264 -4.31 22.45 2.35
CA LEU A 264 -2.93 22.16 2.00
C LEU A 264 -2.09 23.43 2.23
N THR A 265 -1.07 23.30 3.06
CA THR A 265 -0.15 24.39 3.41
C THR A 265 1.08 24.44 2.52
N HIS A 266 1.33 23.37 1.75
CA HIS A 266 2.50 23.24 0.89
C HIS A 266 2.19 22.42 -0.35
N SER A 267 2.97 22.66 -1.42
CA SER A 267 2.87 21.94 -2.67
C SER A 267 4.25 21.52 -3.17
N GLY A 268 4.31 20.40 -3.86
CA GLY A 268 5.54 19.90 -4.43
C GLY A 268 5.90 18.48 -3.96
N TYR A 269 6.78 17.87 -4.75
CA TYR A 269 7.37 16.57 -4.45
C TYR A 269 8.78 16.53 -5.04
N LEU A 270 9.76 16.28 -4.18
CA LEU A 270 11.14 16.10 -4.61
C LEU A 270 11.31 14.69 -5.19
N PHE A 271 11.58 14.62 -6.49
CA PHE A 271 11.74 13.36 -7.21
C PHE A 271 13.03 13.37 -8.01
N ALA A 272 13.93 12.43 -7.73
CA ALA A 272 15.22 12.29 -8.40
C ALA A 272 16.05 13.61 -8.44
N GLY A 273 15.96 14.40 -7.37
CA GLY A 273 16.69 15.67 -7.21
C GLY A 273 15.99 16.90 -7.80
N GLU A 274 14.82 16.75 -8.40
CA GLU A 274 14.05 17.86 -8.97
C GLU A 274 12.69 18.01 -8.27
N LEU A 275 12.23 19.27 -8.10
CA LEU A 275 10.97 19.59 -7.46
C LEU A 275 9.83 19.69 -8.50
N TYR A 276 8.82 18.87 -8.34
CA TYR A 276 7.65 18.81 -9.22
C TYR A 276 6.37 19.20 -8.46
N LYS A 277 5.39 19.75 -9.16
CA LYS A 277 4.03 19.92 -8.62
C LYS A 277 3.43 18.55 -8.29
N ASN A 278 2.80 18.40 -7.13
CA ASN A 278 2.24 17.13 -6.66
C ASN A 278 0.84 17.27 -6.07
N ASN A 279 0.07 18.26 -6.49
CA ASN A 279 -1.31 18.39 -6.09
C ASN A 279 -2.29 18.03 -7.22
N MET A 280 -3.50 17.62 -6.85
CA MET A 280 -4.50 17.12 -7.79
C MET A 280 -5.33 18.24 -8.43
N SER A 281 -5.51 19.38 -7.75
CA SER A 281 -6.37 20.45 -8.25
C SER A 281 -5.64 21.38 -9.20
N SER A 282 -4.40 21.76 -8.90
CA SER A 282 -3.59 22.62 -9.76
C SER A 282 -2.82 21.86 -10.83
N SER A 283 -2.59 20.58 -10.63
CA SER A 283 -1.91 19.68 -11.59
C SER A 283 -2.64 18.35 -11.68
N PRO A 284 -3.90 18.30 -12.19
CA PRO A 284 -4.68 17.07 -12.25
C PRO A 284 -4.02 16.00 -13.12
N PHE A 285 -3.23 16.44 -14.11
CA PHE A 285 -2.39 15.59 -14.94
C PHE A 285 -0.98 16.20 -15.03
N TRP A 286 0.04 15.38 -15.23
CA TRP A 286 1.41 15.79 -15.56
C TRP A 286 2.18 16.55 -14.46
N GLY A 287 1.80 16.44 -13.19
CA GLY A 287 2.58 16.97 -12.07
C GLY A 287 3.90 16.23 -11.92
N THR A 288 3.99 15.33 -10.95
CA THR A 288 5.12 14.40 -10.84
C THR A 288 5.22 13.52 -12.11
N PRO A 289 6.43 13.22 -12.63
CA PRO A 289 6.62 12.55 -13.94
C PRO A 289 5.86 11.24 -14.12
N VAL A 290 5.39 10.97 -15.34
CA VAL A 290 4.59 9.77 -15.67
C VAL A 290 5.33 8.46 -15.41
N HIS A 291 6.66 8.46 -15.47
CA HIS A 291 7.49 7.28 -15.22
C HIS A 291 7.73 6.98 -13.73
N PHE A 292 7.17 7.77 -12.81
CA PHE A 292 7.33 7.64 -11.36
C PHE A 292 7.09 6.20 -10.86
N TYR A 293 5.95 5.61 -11.19
CA TYR A 293 5.63 4.25 -10.76
C TYR A 293 6.37 3.16 -11.54
N LEU A 294 6.78 3.44 -12.78
CA LEU A 294 7.66 2.52 -13.52
C LEU A 294 9.05 2.48 -12.90
N LEU A 295 9.58 3.64 -12.48
CA LEU A 295 10.84 3.70 -11.74
C LEU A 295 10.70 3.00 -10.38
N PHE A 296 9.59 3.21 -9.66
CA PHE A 296 9.31 2.45 -8.43
C PHE A 296 9.41 0.94 -8.67
N LEU A 297 8.72 0.40 -9.67
CA LEU A 297 8.79 -1.03 -9.98
C LEU A 297 10.23 -1.48 -10.29
N ALA A 298 10.97 -0.68 -11.05
CA ALA A 298 12.33 -1.01 -11.45
C ALA A 298 13.31 -1.07 -10.26
N ILE A 299 13.25 -0.11 -9.32
CA ILE A 299 14.28 0.04 -8.29
C ILE A 299 13.86 -0.36 -6.87
N LYS A 300 12.55 -0.42 -6.59
CA LYS A 300 12.03 -0.77 -5.25
C LYS A 300 11.54 -2.21 -5.13
N VAL A 301 11.29 -2.89 -6.24
CA VAL A 301 10.91 -4.32 -6.21
C VAL A 301 12.17 -5.18 -6.24
N PRO A 302 12.33 -6.19 -5.36
CA PRO A 302 13.48 -7.09 -5.40
C PRO A 302 13.65 -7.72 -6.78
N LEU A 303 14.90 -7.76 -7.30
CA LEU A 303 15.18 -8.15 -8.70
C LEU A 303 14.61 -9.51 -9.09
N LEU A 304 14.63 -10.50 -8.19
CA LEU A 304 14.04 -11.82 -8.46
C LEU A 304 12.52 -11.72 -8.66
N ILE A 305 11.84 -10.93 -7.84
CA ILE A 305 10.39 -10.70 -7.97
C ILE A 305 10.10 -9.89 -9.21
N LEU A 306 10.90 -8.87 -9.51
CA LEU A 306 10.78 -8.08 -10.74
C LEU A 306 10.93 -8.94 -12.00
N GLY A 307 11.96 -9.79 -12.04
CA GLY A 307 12.17 -10.73 -13.16
C GLY A 307 11.01 -11.71 -13.31
N ALA A 308 10.55 -12.30 -12.18
CA ALA A 308 9.38 -13.18 -12.19
C ALA A 308 8.10 -12.45 -12.64
N PHE A 309 7.89 -11.22 -12.18
CA PHE A 309 6.77 -10.36 -12.61
C PHE A 309 6.79 -10.12 -14.13
N LEU A 310 7.94 -9.76 -14.70
CA LEU A 310 8.06 -9.51 -16.15
C LEU A 310 7.78 -10.80 -16.97
N ILE A 311 8.29 -11.94 -16.52
CA ILE A 311 7.99 -13.25 -17.13
C ILE A 311 6.48 -13.56 -17.01
N GLY A 312 5.91 -13.36 -15.83
CA GLY A 312 4.49 -13.59 -15.58
C GLY A 312 3.58 -12.68 -16.39
N LEU A 313 3.97 -11.43 -16.57
CA LEU A 313 3.27 -10.48 -17.45
C LEU A 313 3.31 -10.95 -18.91
N ALA A 314 4.48 -11.36 -19.41
CA ALA A 314 4.62 -11.92 -20.76
C ALA A 314 3.78 -13.20 -20.95
N VAL A 315 3.81 -14.12 -19.98
CA VAL A 315 2.97 -15.32 -19.99
C VAL A 315 1.49 -14.96 -19.98
N SER A 316 1.10 -13.97 -19.18
CA SER A 316 -0.30 -13.53 -19.08
C SER A 316 -0.78 -12.88 -20.37
N ILE A 317 0.05 -12.05 -21.02
CA ILE A 317 -0.27 -11.46 -22.32
C ILE A 317 -0.46 -12.56 -23.38
N LYS A 318 0.43 -13.56 -23.42
CA LYS A 318 0.29 -14.70 -24.33
C LYS A 318 -1.00 -15.49 -24.08
N ASN A 319 -1.42 -15.62 -22.84
CA ASN A 319 -2.59 -16.39 -22.42
C ASN A 319 -3.81 -15.51 -22.06
N HIS A 320 -3.89 -14.28 -22.58
CA HIS A 320 -4.92 -13.29 -22.25
C HIS A 320 -6.37 -13.75 -22.44
N ARG A 321 -6.59 -14.82 -23.23
CA ARG A 321 -7.91 -15.44 -23.40
C ARG A 321 -8.39 -16.20 -22.16
N HIS A 322 -7.49 -16.60 -21.26
CA HIS A 322 -7.86 -17.21 -19.98
C HIS A 322 -8.26 -16.12 -18.99
N ALA A 323 -9.41 -16.29 -18.33
CA ALA A 323 -10.02 -15.25 -17.48
C ALA A 323 -9.11 -14.74 -16.35
N GLY A 324 -8.30 -15.62 -15.73
CA GLY A 324 -7.35 -15.23 -14.69
C GLY A 324 -6.23 -14.33 -15.21
N HIS A 325 -5.64 -14.68 -16.36
CA HIS A 325 -4.60 -13.85 -16.97
C HIS A 325 -5.16 -12.51 -17.45
N ALA A 326 -6.34 -12.51 -18.08
CA ALA A 326 -7.02 -11.28 -18.50
C ALA A 326 -7.31 -10.36 -17.30
N PHE A 327 -7.77 -10.94 -16.17
CA PHE A 327 -8.01 -10.18 -14.94
C PHE A 327 -6.73 -9.51 -14.43
N LEU A 328 -5.60 -10.24 -14.38
CA LEU A 328 -4.33 -9.68 -13.90
C LEU A 328 -3.81 -8.54 -14.79
N ILE A 329 -3.84 -8.73 -16.13
CA ILE A 329 -3.44 -7.69 -17.08
C ILE A 329 -4.32 -6.46 -16.89
N PHE A 330 -5.63 -6.66 -16.82
CA PHE A 330 -6.57 -5.57 -16.63
C PHE A 330 -6.31 -4.81 -15.34
N MET A 331 -6.18 -5.49 -14.19
CA MET A 331 -5.96 -4.84 -12.91
C MET A 331 -4.61 -4.12 -12.84
N PHE A 332 -3.57 -4.69 -13.46
CA PHE A 332 -2.27 -4.04 -13.55
C PHE A 332 -2.33 -2.76 -14.41
N LEU A 333 -2.87 -2.84 -15.62
CA LEU A 333 -2.99 -1.70 -16.53
C LEU A 333 -3.94 -0.64 -15.98
N PHE A 334 -5.05 -1.06 -15.41
CA PHE A 334 -6.03 -0.18 -14.81
C PHE A 334 -5.47 0.59 -13.61
N TRP A 335 -4.48 0.01 -12.90
CA TRP A 335 -3.77 0.71 -11.86
C TRP A 335 -2.66 1.60 -12.45
N ILE A 336 -1.73 1.02 -13.20
CA ILE A 336 -0.50 1.72 -13.59
C ILE A 336 -0.77 2.92 -14.51
N VAL A 337 -1.73 2.80 -15.45
CA VAL A 337 -1.99 3.87 -16.41
C VAL A 337 -2.63 5.10 -15.75
N PRO A 338 -3.77 5.01 -15.04
CA PRO A 338 -4.37 6.18 -14.41
C PRO A 338 -3.43 6.83 -13.38
N TYR A 339 -2.80 6.03 -12.51
CA TYR A 339 -1.91 6.57 -11.47
C TYR A 339 -0.64 7.21 -12.05
N SER A 340 -0.14 6.72 -13.20
CA SER A 340 0.98 7.39 -13.89
C SER A 340 0.58 8.72 -14.52
N LEU A 341 -0.69 8.90 -14.89
CA LEU A 341 -1.20 10.14 -15.50
C LEU A 341 -1.62 11.19 -14.47
N ILE A 342 -2.02 10.78 -13.26
CA ILE A 342 -2.42 11.71 -12.20
C ILE A 342 -1.23 12.57 -11.76
N GLY A 343 -1.45 13.87 -11.53
CA GLY A 343 -0.42 14.83 -11.11
C GLY A 343 0.16 14.54 -9.72
N GLY A 344 -0.68 14.22 -8.74
CA GLY A 344 -0.27 13.87 -7.37
C GLY A 344 0.10 12.40 -7.23
N LYS A 345 1.34 12.08 -6.85
CA LYS A 345 1.86 10.72 -6.72
C LYS A 345 2.54 10.52 -5.38
N TRP A 346 2.31 9.34 -4.77
CA TRP A 346 2.98 8.87 -3.54
C TRP A 346 3.21 7.37 -3.62
N LEU A 347 4.33 6.88 -3.05
CA LEU A 347 4.66 5.46 -3.08
C LEU A 347 3.65 4.59 -2.32
N ARG A 348 3.01 5.10 -1.26
CA ARG A 348 1.99 4.35 -0.50
C ARG A 348 0.83 3.85 -1.36
N TYR A 349 0.50 4.53 -2.47
CA TYR A 349 -0.53 4.07 -3.38
C TYR A 349 -0.18 2.73 -4.04
N THR A 350 1.11 2.42 -4.17
CA THR A 350 1.57 1.16 -4.75
C THR A 350 1.15 -0.06 -3.94
N LEU A 351 0.77 0.08 -2.66
CA LEU A 351 0.29 -1.05 -1.87
C LEU A 351 -0.89 -1.76 -2.53
N SER A 352 -1.79 -1.02 -3.18
CA SER A 352 -2.93 -1.59 -3.91
C SER A 352 -2.55 -2.20 -5.27
N LEU A 353 -1.36 -1.91 -5.81
CA LEU A 353 -0.79 -2.54 -6.99
C LEU A 353 -0.11 -3.88 -6.66
N MET A 354 0.56 -3.96 -5.49
CA MET A 354 1.43 -5.09 -5.15
C MET A 354 0.77 -6.46 -5.18
N PRO A 355 -0.51 -6.67 -4.80
CA PRO A 355 -1.17 -7.97 -4.96
C PRO A 355 -1.09 -8.49 -6.40
N PHE A 356 -1.33 -7.63 -7.39
CA PHE A 356 -1.32 -8.01 -8.80
C PHE A 356 0.10 -8.24 -9.33
N VAL A 357 1.09 -7.48 -8.85
CA VAL A 357 2.51 -7.73 -9.12
C VAL A 357 2.93 -9.09 -8.57
N TYR A 358 2.56 -9.44 -7.34
CA TYR A 358 2.88 -10.72 -6.73
C TYR A 358 2.15 -11.90 -7.38
N MET A 359 0.89 -11.72 -7.79
CA MET A 359 0.17 -12.74 -8.55
C MET A 359 0.81 -12.98 -9.93
N LEU A 360 1.20 -11.92 -10.64
CA LEU A 360 1.95 -12.02 -11.90
C LEU A 360 3.32 -12.68 -11.68
N ALA A 361 4.05 -12.30 -10.63
CA ALA A 361 5.31 -12.96 -10.28
C ALA A 361 5.11 -14.46 -10.00
N ALA A 362 4.04 -14.86 -9.30
CA ALA A 362 3.71 -16.25 -9.07
C ALA A 362 3.45 -17.03 -10.39
N VAL A 363 2.76 -16.39 -11.35
CA VAL A 363 2.60 -16.96 -12.70
C VAL A 363 3.95 -17.12 -13.41
N GLY A 364 4.85 -16.15 -13.25
CA GLY A 364 6.20 -16.19 -13.81
C GLY A 364 7.05 -17.32 -13.23
N VAL A 365 7.06 -17.46 -11.89
CA VAL A 365 7.79 -18.56 -11.22
C VAL A 365 7.23 -19.93 -11.64
N ALA A 366 5.90 -20.09 -11.70
CA ALA A 366 5.29 -21.32 -12.19
C ALA A 366 5.66 -21.61 -13.67
N GLY A 367 5.80 -20.55 -14.48
CA GLY A 367 6.32 -20.64 -15.85
C GLY A 367 7.77 -21.13 -15.88
N LEU A 368 8.63 -20.55 -15.06
CA LEU A 368 10.04 -20.95 -14.92
C LEU A 368 10.17 -22.42 -14.44
N ILE A 369 9.40 -22.82 -13.44
CA ILE A 369 9.37 -24.20 -12.95
C ILE A 369 8.99 -25.15 -14.08
N ARG A 370 7.95 -24.84 -14.85
CA ARG A 370 7.56 -25.67 -15.99
C ARG A 370 8.68 -25.75 -17.04
N TRP A 371 9.28 -24.62 -17.39
CA TRP A 371 10.37 -24.58 -18.38
C TRP A 371 11.58 -25.39 -17.90
N THR A 372 12.04 -25.19 -16.68
CA THR A 372 13.19 -25.94 -16.12
C THR A 372 12.89 -27.43 -16.00
N THR A 373 11.71 -27.79 -15.50
CA THR A 373 11.33 -29.22 -15.36
C THR A 373 11.18 -29.90 -16.70
N THR A 374 10.68 -29.27 -17.76
CA THR A 374 10.62 -29.85 -19.10
C THR A 374 12.01 -30.07 -19.70
N TRP A 375 12.92 -29.12 -19.49
CA TRP A 375 14.29 -29.22 -19.99
C TRP A 375 15.08 -30.35 -19.28
N PHE A 376 14.96 -30.47 -17.96
CA PHE A 376 15.65 -31.51 -17.17
C PHE A 376 14.90 -32.86 -17.12
N ALA A 377 13.61 -32.91 -17.43
CA ALA A 377 12.86 -34.19 -17.45
C ALA A 377 13.38 -35.20 -18.48
N SER A 378 14.11 -34.76 -19.51
CA SER A 378 14.84 -35.62 -20.44
C SER A 378 15.94 -36.42 -19.73
N SER A 379 16.45 -35.93 -18.59
CA SER A 379 17.58 -36.54 -17.86
C SER A 379 17.15 -37.41 -16.67
N SER A 380 16.07 -37.08 -15.93
CA SER A 380 15.57 -37.89 -14.81
C SER A 380 14.22 -37.45 -14.29
N LYS A 381 13.23 -38.32 -14.21
CA LYS A 381 11.94 -38.08 -13.58
C LYS A 381 12.05 -37.74 -12.06
N ARG A 382 13.11 -38.21 -11.39
CA ARG A 382 13.34 -37.93 -9.95
C ARG A 382 13.85 -36.51 -9.70
N ALA A 383 14.43 -35.84 -10.70
CA ALA A 383 14.93 -34.46 -10.58
C ALA A 383 13.81 -33.43 -10.52
N THR A 384 12.64 -33.70 -11.11
CA THR A 384 11.52 -32.73 -11.21
C THR A 384 11.06 -32.17 -9.86
N PRO A 385 10.77 -32.96 -8.80
CA PRO A 385 10.33 -32.40 -7.52
C PRO A 385 11.44 -31.60 -6.82
N VAL A 386 12.69 -32.03 -6.96
CA VAL A 386 13.85 -31.32 -6.37
C VAL A 386 14.03 -29.95 -7.03
N ILE A 387 13.99 -29.86 -8.35
CA ILE A 387 14.08 -28.61 -9.12
C ILE A 387 12.92 -27.69 -8.75
N THR A 388 11.71 -28.22 -8.69
CA THR A 388 10.52 -27.44 -8.29
C THR A 388 10.70 -26.84 -6.89
N ALA A 389 11.12 -27.65 -5.92
CA ALA A 389 11.35 -27.20 -4.56
C ALA A 389 12.48 -26.15 -4.50
N ALA A 390 13.61 -26.39 -5.19
CA ALA A 390 14.75 -25.47 -5.21
C ALA A 390 14.36 -24.10 -5.81
N VAL A 391 13.71 -24.07 -6.97
CA VAL A 391 13.26 -22.82 -7.58
C VAL A 391 12.27 -22.09 -6.68
N ALA A 392 11.25 -22.79 -6.16
CA ALA A 392 10.27 -22.17 -5.27
C ALA A 392 10.94 -21.60 -3.99
N SER A 393 11.88 -22.36 -3.39
CA SER A 393 12.61 -21.93 -2.20
C SER A 393 13.44 -20.66 -2.46
N ILE A 394 14.16 -20.57 -3.58
CA ILE A 394 14.94 -19.36 -3.93
C ILE A 394 14.02 -18.14 -3.99
N PHE A 395 12.88 -18.26 -4.69
CA PHE A 395 11.94 -17.14 -4.84
C PHE A 395 11.21 -16.75 -3.55
N VAL A 396 11.10 -17.63 -2.57
CA VAL A 396 10.49 -17.34 -1.27
C VAL A 396 11.54 -16.85 -0.27
N MET A 397 12.70 -17.51 -0.19
CA MET A 397 13.71 -17.20 0.82
C MET A 397 14.46 -15.89 0.52
N ALA A 398 14.73 -15.57 -0.75
CA ALA A 398 15.45 -14.35 -1.08
C ALA A 398 14.67 -13.07 -0.70
N PRO A 399 13.37 -12.90 -1.03
CA PRO A 399 12.59 -11.77 -0.53
C PRO A 399 12.46 -11.74 1.00
N ALA A 400 12.35 -12.91 1.66
CA ALA A 400 12.32 -12.97 3.12
C ALA A 400 13.64 -12.48 3.74
N PHE A 401 14.78 -12.89 3.17
CA PHE A 401 16.10 -12.42 3.60
C PHE A 401 16.25 -10.91 3.38
N ILE A 402 15.83 -10.39 2.20
CA ILE A 402 15.85 -8.95 1.91
C ILE A 402 15.01 -8.19 2.94
N ALA A 403 13.81 -8.67 3.25
CA ALA A 403 12.97 -8.04 4.25
C ALA A 403 13.62 -8.07 5.65
N PHE A 404 14.18 -9.21 6.05
CA PHE A 404 14.85 -9.33 7.34
C PHE A 404 16.07 -8.38 7.45
N ALA A 405 16.86 -8.26 6.39
CA ALA A 405 18.10 -7.47 6.36
C ALA A 405 17.85 -5.94 6.34
N ASN A 406 16.67 -5.49 5.94
CA ASN A 406 16.33 -4.05 5.80
C ASN A 406 15.35 -3.54 6.88
N GLY A 407 15.02 -4.34 7.88
CA GLY A 407 14.22 -3.88 9.00
C GLY A 407 15.05 -3.04 10.00
N PRO A 408 14.42 -2.03 10.63
CA PRO A 408 13.03 -1.58 10.52
C PRO A 408 12.75 -0.59 9.37
N HIS A 409 13.78 -0.07 8.67
CA HIS A 409 13.70 1.02 7.70
C HIS A 409 13.42 0.51 6.27
N TYR A 410 12.42 -0.35 6.13
CA TYR A 410 12.08 -1.01 4.85
C TYR A 410 11.85 -0.05 3.67
N ALA A 411 11.42 1.18 3.95
CA ALA A 411 11.16 2.17 2.92
C ALA A 411 12.42 2.61 2.17
N LEU A 412 13.60 2.57 2.84
CA LEU A 412 14.89 2.90 2.22
C LEU A 412 15.44 1.83 1.29
N TYR A 413 14.89 0.61 1.33
CA TYR A 413 15.34 -0.46 0.44
C TYR A 413 15.30 -0.02 -1.03
N THR A 414 16.41 -0.27 -1.72
CA THR A 414 16.52 -0.19 -3.18
C THR A 414 17.28 -1.41 -3.69
N ASN A 415 16.94 -1.89 -4.88
CA ASN A 415 17.70 -2.96 -5.53
C ASN A 415 18.94 -2.40 -6.27
N ALA A 416 19.75 -3.27 -6.86
CA ALA A 416 21.00 -2.87 -7.54
C ALA A 416 20.82 -1.88 -8.70
N LEU A 417 19.62 -1.78 -9.31
CA LEU A 417 19.36 -0.83 -10.39
C LEU A 417 19.33 0.63 -9.91
N ALA A 418 19.13 0.87 -8.62
CA ALA A 418 19.21 2.20 -8.03
C ALA A 418 20.65 2.69 -7.77
N ALA A 419 21.67 1.86 -8.01
CA ALA A 419 23.09 2.18 -7.83
C ALA A 419 23.43 2.76 -6.43
N GLY A 420 22.79 2.23 -5.38
CA GLY A 420 23.03 2.65 -3.99
C GLY A 420 22.46 4.02 -3.60
N ARG A 421 21.57 4.59 -4.41
CA ARG A 421 21.00 5.93 -4.18
C ARG A 421 19.70 5.88 -3.35
N ALA A 422 19.69 5.20 -2.21
CA ALA A 422 18.59 5.28 -1.26
C ALA A 422 18.38 6.74 -0.80
N GLY A 423 17.13 7.16 -0.65
CA GLY A 423 16.80 8.54 -0.27
C GLY A 423 17.02 9.59 -1.37
N TYR A 424 17.26 9.19 -2.62
CA TYR A 424 17.45 10.12 -3.74
C TYR A 424 16.23 10.19 -4.67
N TYR A 425 15.66 9.03 -5.01
CA TYR A 425 14.59 9.00 -6.01
C TYR A 425 13.23 9.40 -5.43
N PHE A 426 12.93 9.00 -4.22
CA PHE A 426 11.64 9.23 -3.56
C PHE A 426 11.84 9.67 -2.10
N PRO A 427 12.63 10.73 -1.81
CA PRO A 427 13.05 11.04 -0.46
C PRO A 427 11.89 11.27 0.50
N HIS A 428 10.79 11.88 0.06
CA HIS A 428 9.59 12.08 0.88
C HIS A 428 8.98 10.75 1.37
N ASP A 429 8.80 9.77 0.47
CA ASP A 429 8.20 8.48 0.82
C ASP A 429 9.22 7.49 1.41
N GLU A 430 10.51 7.64 1.08
CA GLU A 430 11.58 6.77 1.58
C GLU A 430 11.89 7.01 3.05
N PHE A 431 11.93 8.27 3.47
CA PHE A 431 12.13 8.63 4.88
C PHE A 431 10.81 8.68 5.64
N TYR A 432 9.76 9.25 5.07
CA TYR A 432 8.41 9.35 5.67
C TYR A 432 8.46 9.84 7.12
N ASP A 433 9.18 10.97 7.35
CA ASP A 433 9.46 11.60 8.64
C ASP A 433 10.34 10.76 9.61
N ASP A 434 10.98 9.69 9.16
CA ASP A 434 11.93 8.93 9.94
C ASP A 434 13.16 9.79 10.31
N GLY A 435 13.57 9.73 11.57
CA GLY A 435 14.64 10.57 12.14
C GLY A 435 14.17 11.92 12.70
N LEU A 436 12.92 12.32 12.47
CA LEU A 436 12.40 13.60 12.97
C LEU A 436 12.29 13.61 14.51
N ARG A 437 11.81 12.52 15.12
CA ARG A 437 11.74 12.37 16.58
C ARG A 437 13.10 12.61 17.23
N GLU A 438 14.12 11.96 16.72
CA GLU A 438 15.50 12.03 17.21
C GLU A 438 16.08 13.45 17.04
N ALA A 439 15.78 14.12 15.95
CA ALA A 439 16.18 15.51 15.72
C ALA A 439 15.49 16.48 16.70
N ILE A 440 14.19 16.27 16.99
CA ILE A 440 13.46 17.07 17.98
C ILE A 440 14.02 16.82 19.38
N GLU A 441 14.30 15.55 19.73
CA GLU A 441 14.94 15.18 21.01
C GLU A 441 16.25 15.94 21.22
N TYR A 442 17.13 15.94 20.22
CA TYR A 442 18.38 16.71 20.26
C TYR A 442 18.14 18.20 20.50
N VAL A 443 17.19 18.81 19.80
CA VAL A 443 16.84 20.23 20.00
C VAL A 443 16.30 20.47 21.42
N CYS A 444 15.45 19.58 21.92
CA CYS A 444 14.92 19.64 23.28
C CYS A 444 16.03 19.62 24.37
N GLU A 445 17.07 18.84 24.14
CA GLU A 445 18.22 18.72 25.06
C GLU A 445 19.17 19.91 25.00
N THR A 446 19.32 20.54 23.83
CA THR A 446 20.38 21.54 23.61
C THR A 446 19.91 22.97 23.52
N ALA A 447 18.64 23.20 23.11
CA ALA A 447 18.12 24.54 22.91
C ALA A 447 17.86 25.28 24.24
N PRO A 448 18.24 26.56 24.36
CA PRO A 448 17.89 27.39 25.51
C PRO A 448 16.37 27.61 25.62
N VAL A 449 15.93 27.98 26.82
CA VAL A 449 14.52 28.27 27.08
C VAL A 449 14.02 29.39 26.16
N GLY A 450 12.86 29.23 25.55
CA GLY A 450 12.26 30.17 24.64
C GLY A 450 12.87 30.24 23.25
N ALA A 451 13.79 29.33 22.89
CA ALA A 451 14.33 29.24 21.52
C ALA A 451 13.26 28.93 20.48
N THR A 452 13.47 29.38 19.25
CA THR A 452 12.59 29.03 18.13
C THR A 452 13.05 27.73 17.49
N ILE A 453 12.09 26.81 17.26
CA ILE A 453 12.27 25.61 16.46
C ILE A 453 11.45 25.75 15.17
N ALA A 454 12.13 25.81 14.03
CA ALA A 454 11.50 25.88 12.71
C ALA A 454 11.53 24.50 12.03
N HIS A 455 10.41 24.08 11.47
CA HIS A 455 10.19 22.75 10.92
C HIS A 455 9.03 22.76 9.89
N GLU A 456 8.76 21.60 9.21
CA GLU A 456 7.64 21.46 8.25
C GLU A 456 6.47 20.63 8.75
N THR A 457 6.55 20.06 9.94
CA THR A 457 5.57 19.11 10.47
C THR A 457 5.05 19.53 11.84
N PRO A 458 4.20 20.61 11.92
CA PRO A 458 3.80 21.19 13.19
C PRO A 458 3.10 20.21 14.14
N GLY A 459 2.27 19.32 13.62
CA GLY A 459 1.59 18.32 14.44
C GLY A 459 2.55 17.35 15.12
N VAL A 460 3.53 16.84 14.37
CA VAL A 460 4.56 15.91 14.87
C VAL A 460 5.47 16.62 15.87
N THR A 461 5.94 17.80 15.51
CA THR A 461 6.83 18.61 16.37
C THR A 461 6.15 18.96 17.68
N GLY A 462 4.92 19.46 17.65
CA GLY A 462 4.16 19.81 18.87
C GLY A 462 3.93 18.60 19.80
N HIS A 463 3.68 17.41 19.23
CA HIS A 463 3.56 16.18 20.00
C HIS A 463 4.87 15.86 20.74
N TYR A 464 6.00 15.80 20.03
CA TYR A 464 7.28 15.44 20.65
C TYR A 464 7.83 16.52 21.57
N LEU A 465 7.60 17.82 21.33
CA LEU A 465 7.89 18.87 22.31
C LEU A 465 7.17 18.63 23.63
N SER A 466 5.91 18.17 23.56
CA SER A 466 5.15 17.80 24.75
C SER A 466 5.72 16.53 25.43
N VAL A 467 6.04 15.50 24.66
CA VAL A 467 6.63 14.24 25.16
C VAL A 467 7.97 14.49 25.86
N PHE A 468 8.83 15.32 25.28
CA PHE A 468 10.16 15.66 25.84
C PHE A 468 10.13 16.82 26.86
N GLY A 469 8.93 17.31 27.23
CA GLY A 469 8.76 18.31 28.29
C GLY A 469 9.28 19.69 27.95
N ARG A 470 9.28 20.08 26.67
CA ARG A 470 9.76 21.40 26.18
C ARG A 470 8.65 22.26 25.54
N PRO A 471 7.55 22.52 26.27
CA PRO A 471 6.48 23.40 25.76
C PRO A 471 6.90 24.89 25.71
N ASP A 472 8.07 25.22 26.25
CA ASP A 472 8.69 26.54 26.22
C ASP A 472 9.26 26.92 24.84
N LEU A 473 9.52 25.96 23.95
CA LEU A 473 10.07 26.22 22.63
C LEU A 473 9.01 26.79 21.68
N ASN A 474 9.38 27.83 20.93
CA ASN A 474 8.51 28.48 19.98
C ASN A 474 8.51 27.72 18.64
N SER A 475 7.50 26.87 18.42
CA SER A 475 7.37 26.07 17.22
C SER A 475 6.82 26.89 16.05
N LYS A 476 7.49 26.90 14.89
CA LYS A 476 7.08 27.59 13.65
C LYS A 476 7.27 26.71 12.43
N ALA A 477 6.34 26.77 11.48
CA ALA A 477 6.51 26.11 10.19
C ALA A 477 7.40 26.96 9.27
N ILE A 478 8.36 26.35 8.58
CA ILE A 478 9.29 27.05 7.67
C ILE A 478 8.53 27.64 6.48
N SER A 479 7.50 26.94 5.99
CA SER A 479 6.63 27.40 4.90
C SER A 479 5.59 28.45 5.30
N SER A 480 5.53 28.86 6.60
CA SER A 480 4.57 29.86 7.08
C SER A 480 5.09 31.29 6.92
N GLU A 481 4.18 32.23 6.77
CA GLU A 481 4.51 33.67 6.78
C GLU A 481 5.08 34.18 8.14
N GLU A 482 4.96 33.37 9.20
CA GLU A 482 5.46 33.68 10.53
C GLU A 482 6.96 33.41 10.71
N PHE A 483 7.60 32.77 9.76
CA PHE A 483 9.03 32.41 9.80
C PHE A 483 9.77 32.99 8.60
N ASP A 484 10.85 33.72 8.88
CA ASP A 484 11.83 34.19 7.91
C ASP A 484 13.22 34.01 8.52
N ALA A 485 14.00 33.09 7.96
CA ALA A 485 15.34 32.76 8.43
C ALA A 485 16.33 33.94 8.34
N ARG A 486 16.06 34.93 7.48
CA ARG A 486 16.92 36.11 7.26
C ARG A 486 16.74 37.16 8.34
N THR A 487 15.56 37.25 8.93
CA THR A 487 15.20 38.25 9.94
C THR A 487 15.06 37.66 11.34
N ALA A 488 15.17 36.34 11.47
CA ALA A 488 15.01 35.66 12.74
C ALA A 488 16.05 36.11 13.79
N THR A 489 15.57 36.51 14.96
CA THR A 489 16.36 37.00 16.09
C THR A 489 16.34 35.98 17.22
N GLY A 490 17.44 35.92 17.99
CA GLY A 490 17.61 34.96 19.08
C GLY A 490 18.05 33.58 18.58
N PRO A 491 18.12 32.56 19.46
CA PRO A 491 18.48 31.21 19.09
C PRO A 491 17.38 30.54 18.24
N VAL A 492 17.70 30.20 16.99
CA VAL A 492 16.79 29.54 16.06
C VAL A 492 17.38 28.21 15.60
N TYR A 493 16.69 27.14 15.89
CA TYR A 493 17.00 25.80 15.42
C TYR A 493 16.11 25.46 14.25
N VAL A 494 16.69 25.11 13.10
CA VAL A 494 15.96 24.75 11.90
C VAL A 494 16.14 23.26 11.63
N ILE A 495 15.05 22.51 11.63
CA ILE A 495 15.06 21.06 11.30
C ILE A 495 14.76 20.90 9.81
N VAL A 496 15.78 20.47 9.08
CA VAL A 496 15.70 20.22 7.64
C VAL A 496 15.51 18.71 7.41
N GLN A 497 14.30 18.33 7.04
CA GLN A 497 13.95 16.94 6.75
C GLN A 497 14.14 16.64 5.26
N ARG A 498 14.83 15.57 4.94
CA ARG A 498 15.01 15.13 3.55
C ARG A 498 13.68 14.71 2.94
N GLY A 499 13.32 15.32 1.81
CA GLY A 499 12.04 15.10 1.14
C GLY A 499 10.92 16.06 1.55
N ARG A 500 11.12 16.91 2.56
CA ARG A 500 10.20 17.99 2.94
C ARG A 500 10.57 19.33 2.27
N THR A 501 10.98 19.26 1.00
CA THR A 501 11.25 20.45 0.16
C THR A 501 10.04 20.71 -0.71
N TYR A 502 9.52 21.93 -0.65
CA TYR A 502 8.33 22.40 -1.34
C TYR A 502 8.61 23.73 -2.05
N PHE A 503 7.71 24.16 -2.95
CA PHE A 503 7.85 25.45 -3.62
C PHE A 503 7.79 26.62 -2.63
N GLU A 504 7.07 26.44 -1.52
CA GLU A 504 6.86 27.45 -0.50
C GLU A 504 8.08 27.61 0.44
N ASN A 505 8.90 26.58 0.63
CA ASN A 505 10.02 26.61 1.59
C ASN A 505 11.41 26.54 0.97
N VAL A 506 11.55 26.23 -0.32
CA VAL A 506 12.84 25.98 -0.96
C VAL A 506 13.81 27.17 -0.80
N ALA A 507 13.32 28.40 -0.90
CA ALA A 507 14.17 29.60 -0.76
C ALA A 507 14.68 29.80 0.68
N GLU A 508 13.86 29.45 1.69
CA GLU A 508 14.26 29.48 3.09
C GLU A 508 15.25 28.37 3.42
N LEU A 509 15.02 27.15 2.92
CA LEU A 509 15.94 26.03 3.08
C LEU A 509 17.30 26.34 2.45
N ASP A 510 17.35 26.90 1.25
CA ASP A 510 18.60 27.31 0.58
C ASP A 510 19.35 28.36 1.42
N HIS A 511 18.65 29.31 2.03
CA HIS A 511 19.25 30.31 2.91
C HIS A 511 19.82 29.64 4.17
N VAL A 512 19.07 28.76 4.83
CA VAL A 512 19.51 28.02 6.02
C VAL A 512 20.74 27.18 5.71
N LEU A 513 20.74 26.42 4.64
CA LEU A 513 21.87 25.58 4.22
C LEU A 513 23.13 26.41 3.94
N ALA A 514 22.99 27.65 3.44
CA ALA A 514 24.11 28.52 3.10
C ALA A 514 24.65 29.33 4.29
N LYS A 515 23.83 29.64 5.30
CA LYS A 515 24.15 30.64 6.33
C LYS A 515 24.17 30.12 7.76
N PHE A 516 23.36 29.09 8.07
CA PHE A 516 23.28 28.51 9.40
C PHE A 516 24.36 27.45 9.60
N GLN A 517 24.71 27.20 10.84
CA GLN A 517 25.66 26.15 11.19
C GLN A 517 24.92 24.84 11.43
N ARG A 518 25.30 23.77 10.71
CA ARG A 518 24.81 22.43 11.02
C ARG A 518 25.39 21.96 12.36
N VAL A 519 24.52 21.63 13.31
CA VAL A 519 24.89 21.20 14.66
C VAL A 519 24.60 19.74 14.93
N HIS A 520 23.66 19.13 14.17
CA HIS A 520 23.31 17.72 14.33
C HIS A 520 22.86 17.11 13.01
N GLU A 521 23.04 15.80 12.88
CA GLU A 521 22.60 15.01 11.71
C GLU A 521 22.09 13.65 12.19
N VAL A 522 20.86 13.32 11.82
CA VAL A 522 20.29 11.98 12.02
C VAL A 522 20.44 11.19 10.75
N LYS A 523 21.14 10.04 10.85
CA LYS A 523 21.33 9.10 9.74
C LYS A 523 20.51 7.85 9.94
N ILE A 524 19.79 7.46 8.90
CA ILE A 524 19.03 6.21 8.83
C ILE A 524 19.68 5.32 7.77
N ASP A 525 20.13 4.16 8.17
CA ASP A 525 20.87 3.20 7.31
C ASP A 525 22.00 3.88 6.50
N GLY A 526 22.70 4.83 7.13
CA GLY A 526 23.81 5.57 6.52
C GLY A 526 23.41 6.73 5.61
N ALA A 527 22.12 6.91 5.32
CA ALA A 527 21.61 8.06 4.57
C ALA A 527 21.20 9.19 5.52
N SER A 528 21.55 10.44 5.20
CA SER A 528 21.12 11.62 5.96
C SER A 528 19.61 11.77 5.83
N ALA A 529 18.89 11.66 6.94
CA ALA A 529 17.43 11.76 7.00
C ALA A 529 16.99 13.17 7.43
N VAL A 530 17.60 13.68 8.51
CA VAL A 530 17.26 14.97 9.10
C VAL A 530 18.55 15.66 9.52
N GLU A 531 18.65 16.94 9.23
CA GLU A 531 19.75 17.80 9.69
C GLU A 531 19.21 18.94 10.53
N VAL A 532 19.92 19.30 11.61
CA VAL A 532 19.58 20.44 12.48
C VAL A 532 20.59 21.54 12.28
N PHE A 533 20.11 22.71 11.99
CA PHE A 533 20.91 23.92 11.81
C PHE A 533 20.58 24.95 12.88
N VAL A 534 21.56 25.77 13.27
CA VAL A 534 21.36 26.88 14.20
C VAL A 534 21.91 28.16 13.57
N ASN A 535 21.21 29.28 13.77
CA ASN A 535 21.75 30.59 13.39
C ASN A 535 22.97 30.94 14.26
N LYS A 536 23.92 31.69 13.69
CA LYS A 536 25.13 32.12 14.39
C LYS A 536 24.87 33.28 15.32
#